data_0dc0dd9db4bf1f02d80492b5b3511d63
#
_entry.id   0dc0dd9db4bf1f02d80492b5b3511d63
#
_cell.length_a   1.000
_cell.length_b   1.000
_cell.length_c   1.000
_cell.angle_alpha   90.00
_cell.angle_beta   90.00
_cell.angle_gamma   90.00
#
_symmetry.space_group_name_H-M   'P 1'
#
loop_
_entity.id
_entity.type
_entity.pdbx_description
1 polymer ?
#
loop_
_entity_poly.entity_id
_entity_poly.type
_entity_poly.pdbx_seq_one_letter_code
_entity_poly.pdbx_strand_id
1 'polypeptide(L)'
;MEYISTRNNSDHFTFKKVFLKGLADDGGLFVPKSIKPFSKDELNKLSGLNYNELAAEIIFPFIGDFMTKEELISTVSKLSLIHI
;
A
#
# COMPACT_ATOMS: atom_id res chain seq x y z
N MET A 1 -2.68 7.57 -1.69
CA MET A 1 -3.25 6.84 -2.85
C MET A 1 -4.76 6.75 -2.74
N GLU A 2 -5.43 6.95 -3.85
CA GLU A 2 -6.88 6.81 -3.93
C GLU A 2 -7.25 5.45 -4.51
N TYR A 3 -8.37 4.91 -4.04
CA TYR A 3 -8.90 3.63 -4.49
C TYR A 3 -10.26 3.83 -5.14
N ILE A 4 -10.56 2.98 -6.09
CA ILE A 4 -11.84 2.99 -6.79
C ILE A 4 -12.41 1.57 -6.80
N SER A 5 -13.72 1.47 -7.01
CA SER A 5 -14.35 0.17 -7.26
C SER A 5 -14.17 -0.22 -8.74
N THR A 6 -14.01 -1.51 -9.01
CA THR A 6 -13.95 -2.00 -10.38
C THR A 6 -15.23 -1.76 -11.17
N ARG A 7 -16.34 -1.51 -10.48
CA ARG A 7 -17.66 -1.26 -11.11
C ARG A 7 -18.06 0.22 -11.16
N ASN A 8 -17.38 1.08 -10.37
CA ASN A 8 -17.68 2.50 -10.33
C ASN A 8 -16.39 3.26 -10.01
N ASN A 9 -15.87 3.98 -10.99
CA ASN A 9 -14.63 4.73 -10.84
C ASN A 9 -14.84 6.20 -10.49
N SER A 10 -16.08 6.64 -10.24
CA SER A 10 -16.35 8.04 -9.91
C SER A 10 -16.16 8.35 -8.43
N ASP A 11 -16.32 7.37 -7.54
CA ASP A 11 -16.12 7.55 -6.12
C ASP A 11 -14.69 7.14 -5.75
N HIS A 12 -14.04 7.94 -4.92
CA HIS A 12 -12.66 7.71 -4.49
C HIS A 12 -12.63 7.42 -3.00
N PHE A 13 -11.80 6.46 -2.60
CA PHE A 13 -11.72 5.99 -1.23
C PHE A 13 -10.28 6.00 -0.75
N THR A 14 -10.10 6.23 0.57
CA THR A 14 -8.79 6.08 1.20
C THR A 14 -8.52 4.61 1.50
N PHE A 15 -7.26 4.25 1.72
CA PHE A 15 -6.91 2.89 2.11
C PHE A 15 -7.65 2.46 3.37
N LYS A 16 -7.77 3.33 4.36
CA LYS A 16 -8.45 3.01 5.61
C LYS A 16 -9.89 2.58 5.37
N LYS A 17 -10.63 3.30 4.53
CA LYS A 17 -12.01 2.96 4.20
C LYS A 17 -12.08 1.63 3.46
N VAL A 18 -11.19 1.41 2.51
CA VAL A 18 -11.12 0.16 1.73
C VAL A 18 -10.84 -1.01 2.66
N PHE A 19 -9.89 -0.87 3.55
CA PHE A 19 -9.49 -1.91 4.50
C PHE A 19 -10.64 -2.30 5.42
N LEU A 20 -11.34 -1.30 5.97
CA LEU A 20 -12.44 -1.56 6.90
C LEU A 20 -13.67 -2.13 6.20
N LYS A 21 -13.89 -1.77 4.93
CA LYS A 21 -15.08 -2.19 4.20
C LYS A 21 -14.93 -3.57 3.57
N GLY A 22 -13.75 -3.89 3.07
CA GLY A 22 -13.47 -5.15 2.37
C GLY A 22 -13.92 -5.13 0.92
N LEU A 23 -15.22 -5.27 0.66
CA LEU A 23 -15.78 -5.22 -0.69
C LEU A 23 -16.52 -3.92 -0.94
N ALA A 24 -16.56 -3.47 -2.19
CA ALA A 24 -17.31 -2.28 -2.56
C ALA A 24 -18.82 -2.55 -2.48
N ASP A 25 -19.59 -1.48 -2.19
CA ASP A 25 -21.06 -1.59 -2.05
C ASP A 25 -21.74 -2.04 -3.34
N ASP A 26 -21.14 -1.74 -4.48
CA ASP A 26 -21.68 -2.11 -5.79
C ASP A 26 -21.30 -3.54 -6.22
N GLY A 27 -20.68 -4.30 -5.33
CA GLY A 27 -20.25 -5.67 -5.61
C GLY A 27 -18.92 -5.76 -6.33
N GLY A 28 -18.27 -4.61 -6.59
CA GLY A 28 -16.95 -4.59 -7.20
C GLY A 28 -15.83 -4.81 -6.20
N LEU A 29 -14.62 -4.85 -6.71
CA LEU A 29 -13.41 -4.92 -5.90
C LEU A 29 -12.78 -3.53 -5.83
N PHE A 30 -12.08 -3.25 -4.73
CA PHE A 30 -11.31 -2.03 -4.62
C PHE A 30 -9.93 -2.22 -5.26
N VAL A 31 -9.55 -1.26 -6.10
CA VAL A 31 -8.23 -1.24 -6.74
C VAL A 31 -7.67 0.18 -6.68
N PRO A 32 -6.34 0.35 -6.68
CA PRO A 32 -5.77 1.68 -6.77
C PRO A 32 -6.22 2.38 -8.05
N LYS A 33 -6.56 3.65 -7.95
CA LYS A 33 -6.95 4.45 -9.12
C LYS A 33 -5.78 4.56 -10.11
N SER A 34 -4.57 4.72 -9.60
CA SER A 34 -3.36 4.78 -10.40
C SER A 34 -2.18 4.34 -9.55
N ILE A 35 -1.17 3.78 -10.19
CA ILE A 35 0.07 3.37 -9.54
C ILE A 35 1.19 4.17 -10.19
N LYS A 36 1.89 4.96 -9.39
CA LYS A 36 3.03 5.74 -9.88
C LYS A 36 4.26 4.82 -9.98
N PRO A 37 4.86 4.69 -11.15
CA PRO A 37 6.08 3.90 -11.27
C PRO A 37 7.25 4.55 -10.55
N PHE A 38 8.19 3.73 -10.09
CA PHE A 38 9.42 4.25 -9.50
C PHE A 38 10.33 4.83 -10.57
N SER A 39 10.97 5.96 -10.27
CA SER A 39 12.00 6.52 -11.11
C SER A 39 13.28 5.69 -10.97
N LYS A 40 14.23 5.91 -11.89
CA LYS A 40 15.52 5.22 -11.85
C LYS A 40 16.27 5.54 -10.56
N ASP A 41 16.23 6.80 -10.11
CA ASP A 41 16.86 7.21 -8.85
C ASP A 41 16.21 6.55 -7.65
N GLU A 42 14.89 6.44 -7.64
CA GLU A 42 14.16 5.76 -6.57
C GLU A 42 14.54 4.27 -6.52
N LEU A 43 14.63 3.61 -7.66
CA LEU A 43 15.04 2.20 -7.73
C LEU A 43 16.45 2.01 -7.20
N ASN A 44 17.37 2.94 -7.52
CA ASN A 44 18.73 2.87 -7.01
C ASN A 44 18.79 3.01 -5.50
N LYS A 45 17.97 3.87 -4.93
CA LYS A 45 17.87 4.02 -3.46
C LYS A 45 17.31 2.76 -2.83
N LEU A 46 16.32 2.15 -3.45
CA LEU A 46 15.69 0.93 -2.92
C LEU A 46 16.67 -0.25 -2.90
N SER A 47 17.60 -0.31 -3.84
CA SER A 47 18.55 -1.42 -3.94
C SER A 47 19.50 -1.48 -2.73
N GLY A 48 19.66 -0.40 -1.98
CA GLY A 48 20.50 -0.36 -0.79
C GLY A 48 19.81 -0.69 0.52
N LEU A 49 18.50 -0.96 0.48
CA LEU A 49 17.72 -1.21 1.69
C LEU A 49 17.67 -2.70 2.02
N ASN A 50 17.52 -3.01 3.32
CA ASN A 50 17.25 -4.39 3.72
C ASN A 50 15.81 -4.77 3.35
N TYR A 51 15.46 -6.05 3.52
CA TYR A 51 14.14 -6.55 3.12
C TYR A 51 12.98 -5.80 3.79
N ASN A 52 13.08 -5.58 5.10
CA ASN A 52 11.99 -4.92 5.84
C ASN A 52 11.79 -3.48 5.41
N GLU A 53 12.89 -2.75 5.21
CA GLU A 53 12.83 -1.37 4.75
C GLU A 53 12.32 -1.30 3.30
N LEU A 54 12.78 -2.22 2.45
CA LEU A 54 12.33 -2.29 1.06
C LEU A 54 10.83 -2.56 0.98
N ALA A 55 10.34 -3.53 1.74
CA ALA A 55 8.91 -3.85 1.77
C ALA A 55 8.08 -2.65 2.24
N ALA A 56 8.53 -1.94 3.26
CA ALA A 56 7.85 -0.76 3.77
C ALA A 56 7.80 0.36 2.71
N GLU A 57 8.89 0.59 1.99
CA GLU A 57 8.94 1.61 0.94
C GLU A 57 7.98 1.29 -0.21
N ILE A 58 7.84 0.01 -0.56
CA ILE A 58 6.94 -0.40 -1.63
C ILE A 58 5.48 -0.32 -1.19
N ILE A 59 5.19 -0.70 0.04
CA ILE A 59 3.81 -0.76 0.55
C ILE A 59 3.29 0.63 0.95
N PHE A 60 4.15 1.49 1.48
CA PHE A 60 3.73 2.76 2.08
C PHE A 60 2.85 3.62 1.16
N PRO A 61 3.17 3.80 -0.14
CA PRO A 61 2.30 4.59 -1.02
C PRO A 61 0.87 4.08 -1.12
N PHE A 62 0.66 2.77 -0.91
CA PHE A 62 -0.67 2.16 -1.02
C PHE A 62 -1.53 2.41 0.21
N ILE A 63 -0.94 2.60 1.37
CA ILE A 63 -1.71 2.80 2.62
C ILE A 63 -1.87 4.27 3.00
N GLY A 64 -1.09 5.18 2.40
CA GLY A 64 -1.17 6.61 2.67
C GLY A 64 -0.85 6.92 4.14
N ASP A 65 -1.76 7.60 4.81
CA ASP A 65 -1.59 8.00 6.20
C ASP A 65 -2.23 7.02 7.20
N PHE A 66 -2.56 5.79 6.75
CA PHE A 66 -3.16 4.77 7.61
C PHE A 66 -2.25 4.43 8.79
N MET A 67 -0.94 4.39 8.57
CA MET A 67 0.06 4.25 9.62
C MET A 67 1.34 4.98 9.20
N THR A 68 2.21 5.27 10.16
CA THR A 68 3.49 5.90 9.84
C THR A 68 4.44 4.88 9.21
N LYS A 69 5.50 5.39 8.57
CA LYS A 69 6.49 4.50 7.96
C LYS A 69 7.17 3.63 9.02
N GLU A 70 7.45 4.19 10.20
CA GLU A 70 8.05 3.46 11.32
C GLU A 70 7.14 2.33 11.80
N GLU A 71 5.84 2.60 11.92
CA GLU A 71 4.86 1.58 12.29
C GLU A 71 4.80 0.47 11.23
N LEU A 72 4.87 0.85 9.96
CA LEU A 72 4.86 -0.10 8.86
C LEU A 72 6.10 -0.99 8.88
N ILE A 73 7.28 -0.42 9.08
CA ILE A 73 8.53 -1.18 9.18
C ILE A 73 8.45 -2.18 10.34
N SER A 74 7.94 -1.76 11.48
CA SER A 74 7.75 -2.63 12.65
C SER A 74 6.80 -3.78 12.33
N THR A 75 5.69 -3.50 11.65
CA THR A 75 4.72 -4.51 11.27
C THR A 75 5.32 -5.52 10.30
N VAL A 76 6.03 -5.06 9.28
CA VAL A 76 6.70 -5.93 8.31
C VAL A 76 7.74 -6.81 8.99
N SER A 77 8.51 -6.24 9.93
CA SER A 77 9.52 -6.99 10.68
C SER A 77 8.90 -8.14 11.47
N LYS A 78 7.76 -7.88 12.12
CA LYS A 78 7.05 -8.92 12.87
C LYS A 78 6.53 -10.03 11.95
N LEU A 79 6.01 -9.68 10.79
CA LEU A 79 5.52 -10.66 9.83
C LEU A 79 6.66 -11.50 9.26
N SER A 80 7.81 -10.88 8.99
CA SER A 80 8.98 -11.60 8.50
C SER A 80 9.47 -12.64 9.49
N LEU A 81 9.41 -12.36 10.79
CA LEU A 81 9.80 -13.31 11.84
C LEU A 81 8.86 -14.52 11.90
N ILE A 82 7.57 -14.33 11.59
CA ILE A 82 6.60 -15.41 11.60
C ILE A 82 6.89 -16.41 10.48
N HIS A 83 7.45 -15.96 9.37
CA HIS A 83 7.68 -16.80 8.18
C HIS A 83 9.08 -17.42 8.14
N ILE A 84 9.86 -17.23 9.17
CA ILE A 84 11.16 -17.90 9.35
C ILE A 84 10.96 -19.19 10.19
#